data_faddea85f459a180fa8c19aea0199c6a
#
_entry.id   faddea85f459a180fa8c19aea0199c6a
#
_cell.length_a   1.000
_cell.length_b   1.000
_cell.length_c   1.000
_cell.angle_alpha   90.00
_cell.angle_beta   90.00
_cell.angle_gamma   90.00
#
_symmetry.space_group_name_H-M   'P 1'
#
loop_
_entity.id
_entity.type
_entity.pdbx_description
1 polymer ?
#
loop_
_entity_poly.entity_id
_entity_poly.type
_entity_poly.pdbx_seq_one_letter_code
_entity_poly.pdbx_strand_id
1 'polypeptide(L)'
;MKKNVLLLLLLGLLTTVSAQPTHRIKGTVIDKASRQPLEFINVLVLGLGRGGVTDAEGHFNIGEVPPGIYRLQASAVGYKTILTPEYIVSTKDLTIQIETEENLTELEGVTVTASPFRRDPESPVGLRVIGLQEIEKSPGANRDISRIVQSYPGVAFSPAGYRNDLIVRGGSPSENRFYLDGVEIPNINHFSTQGASGGPVGIINADLIREVNFYTGAFPTDRGNAMSSVLDFKLRDGDMERNSLKATLGASEVSLASNGHIGKKTSYLVSVRQSYLQFLFDMLGLPFLPTFTDAQFKLKTRFNANNELTILGLGGIDNMKLNTKLDGEKAEYILSYLPKIQQETFTLGAVYRHYAGIHVQSVVVSHSYLNNRNTKYLNNDESSADNLSLKLRSVEQETKFRIENTSTFGNWKINFGANLDYSQYTNTTFQRVYIDEGRTFDYHTYLGMWRWGIFGTINYATTDERFTASLGVRTDANNFSSGMKGMGDQLSPRLSLSYRLTDGLYLSGNAGLYYQLPPYTGLGFKDNNGAWVNKYLRYMSVSQESLGLSWHPGLSLIHIS
;
A
#
# COMPACT_ATOMS: atom_id res chain seq x y z
N MET A 1 -27.21 -1.43 -57.03
CA MET A 1 -25.81 -0.99 -56.90
C MET A 1 -25.43 -0.54 -55.49
N LYS A 2 -26.20 0.29 -54.76
CA LYS A 2 -25.80 0.79 -53.39
C LYS A 2 -25.66 -0.30 -52.30
N LYS A 3 -26.44 -1.39 -52.33
CA LYS A 3 -26.33 -2.49 -51.35
C LYS A 3 -25.06 -3.33 -51.51
N ASN A 4 -24.56 -3.51 -52.72
CA ASN A 4 -23.36 -4.31 -52.98
C ASN A 4 -22.07 -3.56 -52.66
N VAL A 5 -22.09 -2.21 -52.74
CA VAL A 5 -20.96 -1.36 -52.35
C VAL A 5 -20.82 -1.33 -50.82
N LEU A 6 -21.93 -1.34 -50.07
CA LEU A 6 -21.91 -1.40 -48.61
C LEU A 6 -21.42 -2.76 -48.11
N LEU A 7 -21.77 -3.86 -48.81
CA LEU A 7 -21.30 -5.21 -48.48
C LEU A 7 -19.79 -5.38 -48.75
N LEU A 8 -19.30 -4.78 -49.86
CA LEU A 8 -17.85 -4.76 -50.16
C LEU A 8 -17.05 -3.89 -49.21
N LEU A 9 -17.58 -2.78 -48.70
CA LEU A 9 -16.99 -1.97 -47.65
C LEU A 9 -16.97 -2.70 -46.28
N LEU A 10 -18.04 -3.44 -45.95
CA LEU A 10 -18.06 -4.29 -44.76
C LEU A 10 -17.11 -5.49 -44.86
N LEU A 11 -16.97 -6.13 -46.03
CA LEU A 11 -15.98 -7.20 -46.23
C LEU A 11 -14.53 -6.67 -46.22
N GLY A 12 -14.30 -5.46 -46.72
CA GLY A 12 -12.98 -4.81 -46.66
C GLY A 12 -12.51 -4.44 -45.22
N LEU A 13 -13.47 -4.24 -44.30
CA LEU A 13 -13.19 -4.01 -42.87
C LEU A 13 -12.88 -5.31 -42.10
N LEU A 14 -13.19 -6.48 -42.67
CA LEU A 14 -12.99 -7.78 -42.01
C LEU A 14 -11.63 -8.43 -42.30
N THR A 15 -10.77 -7.86 -43.13
CA THR A 15 -9.52 -8.49 -43.58
C THR A 15 -8.24 -7.84 -43.03
N THR A 16 -8.30 -6.91 -42.10
CA THR A 16 -7.10 -6.51 -41.35
C THR A 16 -6.95 -7.38 -40.12
N VAL A 17 -6.55 -8.64 -40.30
CA VAL A 17 -5.87 -9.40 -39.24
C VAL A 17 -4.50 -8.74 -39.05
N SER A 18 -4.47 -7.63 -38.33
CA SER A 18 -3.22 -7.05 -37.85
C SER A 18 -2.63 -8.07 -36.91
N ALA A 19 -1.49 -8.68 -37.28
CA ALA A 19 -0.66 -9.38 -36.31
C ALA A 19 -0.45 -8.43 -35.13
N GLN A 20 -0.82 -8.86 -33.92
CA GLN A 20 -0.61 -8.04 -32.72
C GLN A 20 0.87 -7.72 -32.65
N PRO A 21 1.26 -6.44 -32.48
CA PRO A 21 2.66 -6.09 -32.35
C PRO A 21 3.26 -6.81 -31.16
N THR A 22 4.34 -7.54 -31.38
CA THR A 22 5.09 -8.19 -30.30
C THR A 22 6.21 -7.27 -29.83
N HIS A 23 6.56 -7.38 -28.56
CA HIS A 23 7.56 -6.58 -27.87
C HIS A 23 8.65 -7.46 -27.29
N ARG A 24 9.66 -6.84 -26.72
CA ARG A 24 10.76 -7.54 -26.04
C ARG A 24 10.72 -7.27 -24.56
N ILE A 25 11.06 -8.27 -23.76
CA ILE A 25 11.41 -8.11 -22.36
C ILE A 25 12.90 -8.30 -22.25
N LYS A 26 13.61 -7.26 -21.84
CA LYS A 26 15.05 -7.26 -21.63
C LYS A 26 15.37 -6.76 -20.23
N GLY A 27 16.57 -7.06 -19.77
CA GLY A 27 16.99 -6.61 -18.45
C GLY A 27 18.27 -7.23 -17.99
N THR A 28 18.53 -7.06 -16.70
CA THR A 28 19.70 -7.62 -16.03
C THR A 28 19.28 -8.47 -14.84
N VAL A 29 20.01 -9.55 -14.60
CA VAL A 29 19.93 -10.34 -13.37
C VAL A 29 21.18 -10.10 -12.56
N ILE A 30 20.99 -9.75 -11.28
CA ILE A 30 22.09 -9.46 -10.37
C ILE A 30 21.93 -10.25 -9.07
N ASP A 31 23.04 -10.54 -8.42
CA ASP A 31 23.03 -10.99 -7.03
C ASP A 31 22.58 -9.88 -6.10
N LYS A 32 21.64 -10.16 -5.23
CA LYS A 32 21.01 -9.17 -4.34
C LYS A 32 21.96 -8.61 -3.29
N ALA A 33 22.91 -9.45 -2.83
CA ALA A 33 23.84 -9.09 -1.77
C ALA A 33 25.09 -8.38 -2.31
N SER A 34 25.77 -8.97 -3.29
CA SER A 34 26.99 -8.41 -3.89
C SER A 34 26.71 -7.33 -4.93
N ARG A 35 25.49 -7.27 -5.48
CA ARG A 35 25.06 -6.39 -6.60
C ARG A 35 25.82 -6.66 -7.91
N GLN A 36 26.50 -7.79 -8.01
CA GLN A 36 27.22 -8.20 -9.21
C GLN A 36 26.27 -8.81 -10.25
N PRO A 37 26.50 -8.59 -11.54
CA PRO A 37 25.74 -9.25 -12.60
C PRO A 37 25.95 -10.77 -12.54
N LEU A 38 24.91 -11.51 -12.92
CA LEU A 38 24.90 -12.97 -12.90
C LEU A 38 24.75 -13.54 -14.30
N GLU A 39 25.74 -14.31 -14.73
CA GLU A 39 25.76 -15.05 -15.98
C GLU A 39 25.00 -16.38 -15.86
N PHE A 40 24.50 -16.90 -17.00
CA PHE A 40 23.81 -18.19 -17.12
C PHE A 40 22.53 -18.35 -16.31
N ILE A 41 21.86 -17.26 -15.94
CA ILE A 41 20.53 -17.30 -15.34
C ILE A 41 19.49 -17.51 -16.44
N ASN A 42 18.69 -18.57 -16.33
CA ASN A 42 17.56 -18.80 -17.22
C ASN A 42 16.38 -17.94 -16.78
N VAL A 43 15.88 -17.07 -17.66
CA VAL A 43 14.73 -16.20 -17.43
C VAL A 43 13.59 -16.62 -18.34
N LEU A 44 12.47 -17.08 -17.75
CA LEU A 44 11.31 -17.60 -18.45
C LEU A 44 10.09 -16.70 -18.23
N VAL A 45 9.35 -16.38 -19.29
CA VAL A 45 8.04 -15.69 -19.21
C VAL A 45 6.97 -16.76 -18.95
N LEU A 46 6.35 -16.70 -17.76
CA LEU A 46 5.34 -17.68 -17.38
C LEU A 46 4.09 -17.57 -18.26
N GLY A 47 3.58 -18.72 -18.68
CA GLY A 47 2.40 -18.82 -19.54
C GLY A 47 2.67 -18.64 -21.04
N LEU A 48 3.88 -18.22 -21.46
CA LEU A 48 4.23 -18.11 -22.88
C LEU A 48 5.24 -19.16 -23.35
N GLY A 49 5.94 -19.84 -22.42
CA GLY A 49 7.01 -20.76 -22.76
C GLY A 49 8.21 -20.11 -23.46
N ARG A 50 8.36 -18.80 -23.36
CA ARG A 50 9.45 -18.03 -23.95
C ARG A 50 10.44 -17.62 -22.88
N GLY A 51 11.73 -17.67 -23.20
CA GLY A 51 12.78 -17.34 -22.25
C GLY A 51 14.07 -16.89 -22.91
N GLY A 52 15.03 -16.53 -22.09
CA GLY A 52 16.39 -16.20 -22.47
C GLY A 52 17.35 -16.51 -21.33
N VAL A 53 18.63 -16.58 -21.64
CA VAL A 53 19.71 -16.81 -20.66
C VAL A 53 20.55 -15.54 -20.56
N THR A 54 21.02 -15.21 -19.36
CA THR A 54 21.87 -14.04 -19.16
C THR A 54 23.29 -14.25 -19.69
N ASP A 55 23.87 -13.18 -20.26
CA ASP A 55 25.26 -13.11 -20.66
C ASP A 55 26.19 -12.79 -19.47
N ALA A 56 27.50 -12.60 -19.75
CA ALA A 56 28.53 -12.30 -18.75
C ALA A 56 28.29 -10.99 -17.97
N GLU A 57 27.60 -10.06 -18.58
CA GLU A 57 27.18 -8.79 -17.99
C GLU A 57 25.81 -8.89 -17.30
N GLY A 58 25.25 -10.12 -17.21
CA GLY A 58 23.97 -10.41 -16.60
C GLY A 58 22.76 -9.98 -17.44
N HIS A 59 22.92 -9.59 -18.72
CA HIS A 59 21.83 -9.15 -19.56
C HIS A 59 21.07 -10.31 -20.18
N PHE A 60 19.76 -10.18 -20.26
CA PHE A 60 18.87 -11.08 -21.01
C PHE A 60 17.96 -10.32 -21.96
N ASN A 61 17.50 -10.99 -23.02
CA ASN A 61 16.58 -10.45 -24.01
C ASN A 61 15.61 -11.53 -24.49
N ILE A 62 14.31 -11.32 -24.26
CA ILE A 62 13.23 -12.24 -24.64
C ILE A 62 12.35 -11.52 -25.67
N GLY A 63 12.36 -12.00 -26.91
CA GLY A 63 11.60 -11.41 -28.01
C GLY A 63 10.19 -11.95 -28.16
N GLU A 64 9.43 -11.32 -29.07
CA GLU A 64 8.11 -11.74 -29.52
C GLU A 64 7.08 -11.94 -28.40
N VAL A 65 7.08 -11.09 -27.38
CA VAL A 65 6.12 -11.12 -26.28
C VAL A 65 4.90 -10.29 -26.68
N PRO A 66 3.69 -10.87 -26.75
CA PRO A 66 2.47 -10.12 -26.99
C PRO A 66 2.17 -9.13 -25.88
N PRO A 67 1.35 -8.07 -26.14
CA PRO A 67 0.86 -7.22 -25.06
C PRO A 67 0.09 -8.05 -24.01
N GLY A 68 0.38 -7.80 -22.73
CA GLY A 68 -0.22 -8.55 -21.64
C GLY A 68 0.42 -8.23 -20.30
N ILE A 69 -0.01 -8.94 -19.25
CA ILE A 69 0.57 -8.86 -17.92
C ILE A 69 1.26 -10.20 -17.63
N TYR A 70 2.55 -10.16 -17.34
CA TYR A 70 3.40 -11.33 -17.21
C TYR A 70 4.22 -11.32 -15.94
N ARG A 71 4.51 -12.52 -15.43
CA ARG A 71 5.56 -12.76 -14.44
C ARG A 71 6.71 -13.49 -15.11
N LEU A 72 7.91 -13.23 -14.63
CA LEU A 72 9.10 -13.94 -15.06
C LEU A 72 9.61 -14.81 -13.93
N GLN A 73 10.15 -15.96 -14.31
CA GLN A 73 10.88 -16.85 -13.41
C GLN A 73 12.35 -16.78 -13.80
N ALA A 74 13.20 -16.44 -12.83
CA ALA A 74 14.65 -16.52 -12.99
C ALA A 74 15.19 -17.69 -12.18
N SER A 75 15.99 -18.56 -12.79
CA SER A 75 16.52 -19.77 -12.15
C SER A 75 17.91 -20.13 -12.69
N ALA A 76 18.78 -20.57 -11.82
CA ALA A 76 20.08 -21.15 -12.14
C ALA A 76 20.56 -22.06 -11.02
N VAL A 77 21.55 -22.92 -11.35
CA VAL A 77 22.25 -23.76 -10.36
C VAL A 77 23.02 -22.86 -9.40
N GLY A 78 22.89 -23.09 -8.10
CA GLY A 78 23.55 -22.27 -7.07
C GLY A 78 22.81 -20.98 -6.69
N TYR A 79 21.64 -20.71 -7.27
CA TYR A 79 20.82 -19.53 -6.96
C TYR A 79 19.38 -19.91 -6.65
N LYS A 80 18.72 -19.14 -5.78
CA LYS A 80 17.29 -19.31 -5.51
C LYS A 80 16.48 -18.99 -6.75
N THR A 81 15.53 -19.86 -7.08
CA THR A 81 14.55 -19.57 -8.12
C THR A 81 13.65 -18.41 -7.67
N ILE A 82 13.65 -17.32 -8.44
CA ILE A 82 12.88 -16.11 -8.15
C ILE A 82 11.71 -16.01 -9.11
N LEU A 83 10.53 -15.71 -8.54
CA LEU A 83 9.37 -15.28 -9.29
C LEU A 83 9.22 -13.76 -9.15
N THR A 84 9.23 -13.06 -10.28
CA THR A 84 9.09 -11.60 -10.27
C THR A 84 7.65 -11.17 -9.95
N PRO A 85 7.44 -9.91 -9.52
CA PRO A 85 6.13 -9.27 -9.61
C PRO A 85 5.58 -9.28 -11.05
N GLU A 86 4.31 -8.90 -11.19
CA GLU A 86 3.68 -8.74 -12.49
C GLU A 86 4.19 -7.48 -13.21
N TYR A 87 4.41 -7.61 -14.51
CA TYR A 87 4.82 -6.53 -15.40
C TYR A 87 3.85 -6.39 -16.58
N ILE A 88 3.57 -5.16 -16.99
CA ILE A 88 2.74 -4.87 -18.16
C ILE A 88 3.64 -4.72 -19.38
N VAL A 89 3.45 -5.57 -20.38
CA VAL A 89 3.95 -5.39 -21.73
C VAL A 89 2.80 -4.81 -22.56
N SER A 90 2.93 -3.60 -23.07
CA SER A 90 1.86 -2.93 -23.80
C SER A 90 2.27 -2.52 -25.21
N THR A 91 2.74 -1.31 -25.40
CA THR A 91 3.09 -0.75 -26.72
C THR A 91 4.60 -0.62 -26.93
N LYS A 92 5.42 -1.06 -25.99
CA LYS A 92 6.88 -0.87 -25.98
C LYS A 92 7.58 -2.06 -25.34
N ASP A 93 8.87 -2.21 -25.64
CA ASP A 93 9.76 -3.11 -24.95
C ASP A 93 9.82 -2.78 -23.46
N LEU A 94 9.91 -3.80 -22.63
CA LEU A 94 10.01 -3.71 -21.18
C LEU A 94 11.44 -3.95 -20.74
N THR A 95 12.00 -3.06 -19.91
CA THR A 95 13.32 -3.24 -19.29
C THR A 95 13.16 -3.41 -17.79
N ILE A 96 13.74 -4.49 -17.24
CA ILE A 96 13.61 -4.83 -15.82
C ILE A 96 14.95 -5.28 -15.24
N GLN A 97 15.06 -5.18 -13.91
CA GLN A 97 16.13 -5.79 -13.15
C GLN A 97 15.57 -6.87 -12.24
N ILE A 98 16.16 -8.05 -12.26
CA ILE A 98 15.82 -9.17 -11.40
C ILE A 98 16.96 -9.37 -10.40
N GLU A 99 16.61 -9.52 -9.13
CA GLU A 99 17.56 -9.75 -8.05
C GLU A 99 17.34 -11.16 -7.50
N THR A 100 18.37 -11.98 -7.47
CA THR A 100 18.35 -13.32 -6.86
C THR A 100 19.38 -13.43 -5.74
N GLU A 101 19.30 -14.49 -4.95
CA GLU A 101 20.19 -14.77 -3.82
C GLU A 101 20.89 -16.11 -4.06
N GLU A 102 22.18 -16.23 -3.68
CA GLU A 102 22.87 -17.49 -3.70
C GLU A 102 22.14 -18.56 -2.88
N ASN A 103 22.14 -19.79 -3.40
CA ASN A 103 21.68 -20.97 -2.70
C ASN A 103 22.84 -21.95 -2.59
N LEU A 104 23.44 -22.05 -1.42
CA LEU A 104 24.65 -22.83 -1.16
C LEU A 104 24.46 -24.36 -1.19
N THR A 105 23.36 -24.84 -1.74
CA THR A 105 23.10 -26.31 -1.80
C THR A 105 23.56 -26.90 -3.11
N GLU A 106 24.41 -27.90 -3.03
CA GLU A 106 24.69 -28.82 -4.14
C GLU A 106 23.40 -29.53 -4.58
N LEU A 107 23.12 -29.52 -5.87
CA LEU A 107 21.90 -30.06 -6.46
C LEU A 107 22.00 -31.55 -6.74
N GLU A 108 21.21 -32.31 -6.02
CA GLU A 108 20.59 -33.50 -6.64
C GLU A 108 19.36 -32.99 -7.43
N GLY A 109 19.25 -33.37 -8.70
CA GLY A 109 18.36 -32.85 -9.73
C GLY A 109 16.87 -32.67 -9.37
N VAL A 110 16.56 -31.69 -8.56
CA VAL A 110 15.19 -31.32 -8.20
C VAL A 110 14.70 -30.24 -9.16
N THR A 111 13.69 -30.56 -9.94
CA THR A 111 12.95 -29.57 -10.71
C THR A 111 12.18 -28.67 -9.71
N VAL A 112 12.78 -27.57 -9.32
CA VAL A 112 12.10 -26.59 -8.46
C VAL A 112 11.05 -25.87 -9.29
N THR A 113 9.81 -26.28 -9.17
CA THR A 113 8.68 -25.51 -9.71
C THR A 113 8.43 -24.34 -8.77
N ALA A 114 8.80 -23.13 -9.18
CA ALA A 114 8.51 -21.95 -8.38
C ALA A 114 6.99 -21.86 -8.15
N SER A 115 6.58 -21.85 -6.89
CA SER A 115 5.17 -21.61 -6.55
C SER A 115 4.78 -20.20 -7.01
N PRO A 116 3.67 -20.02 -7.75
CA PRO A 116 3.19 -18.71 -8.14
C PRO A 116 2.75 -17.85 -6.94
N PHE A 117 2.75 -18.42 -5.75
CA PHE A 117 2.38 -17.77 -4.51
C PHE A 117 3.63 -17.39 -3.71
N ARG A 118 3.84 -16.10 -3.57
CA ARG A 118 4.92 -15.57 -2.73
C ARG A 118 4.60 -15.89 -1.26
N ARG A 119 5.57 -16.45 -0.54
CA ARG A 119 5.49 -16.74 0.88
C ARG A 119 6.40 -15.81 1.65
N ASP A 120 5.93 -15.38 2.79
CA ASP A 120 6.71 -14.64 3.77
C ASP A 120 6.83 -15.50 5.03
N PRO A 121 8.04 -15.87 5.47
CA PRO A 121 8.22 -16.63 6.71
C PRO A 121 7.59 -15.95 7.94
N GLU A 122 7.55 -14.62 7.97
CA GLU A 122 6.93 -13.88 9.06
C GLU A 122 5.40 -13.94 9.04
N SER A 123 4.79 -14.09 7.85
CA SER A 123 3.33 -14.12 7.68
C SER A 123 2.86 -15.25 6.76
N PRO A 124 3.06 -16.52 7.14
CA PRO A 124 2.75 -17.65 6.26
C PRO A 124 1.25 -17.87 6.02
N VAL A 125 0.38 -17.35 6.89
CA VAL A 125 -1.08 -17.49 6.80
C VAL A 125 -1.76 -16.15 6.47
N GLY A 126 -1.18 -15.03 6.90
CA GLY A 126 -1.82 -13.72 6.89
C GLY A 126 -1.55 -12.85 5.66
N LEU A 127 -0.57 -13.21 4.83
CA LEU A 127 -0.18 -12.40 3.67
C LEU A 127 -0.98 -12.75 2.42
N ARG A 128 -1.54 -11.71 1.78
CA ARG A 128 -2.05 -11.77 0.41
C ARG A 128 -1.36 -10.70 -0.44
N VAL A 129 -0.85 -11.10 -1.59
CA VAL A 129 -0.23 -10.18 -2.55
C VAL A 129 -1.24 -9.86 -3.64
N ILE A 130 -1.60 -8.59 -3.75
CA ILE A 130 -2.50 -8.05 -4.77
C ILE A 130 -1.64 -7.57 -5.94
N GLY A 131 -1.68 -8.29 -7.05
CA GLY A 131 -0.91 -7.98 -8.25
C GLY A 131 -1.65 -7.04 -9.21
N LEU A 132 -0.99 -6.69 -10.30
CA LEU A 132 -1.53 -5.80 -11.33
C LEU A 132 -2.78 -6.37 -12.00
N GLN A 133 -2.81 -7.69 -12.24
CA GLN A 133 -3.99 -8.32 -12.85
C GLN A 133 -5.23 -8.16 -11.99
N GLU A 134 -5.10 -8.32 -10.69
CA GLU A 134 -6.20 -8.15 -9.75
C GLU A 134 -6.65 -6.69 -9.65
N ILE A 135 -5.70 -5.74 -9.64
CA ILE A 135 -6.00 -4.30 -9.63
C ILE A 135 -6.75 -3.87 -10.90
N GLU A 136 -6.33 -4.36 -12.07
CA GLU A 136 -6.92 -3.98 -13.34
C GLU A 136 -8.28 -4.66 -13.64
N LYS A 137 -8.47 -5.88 -13.15
CA LYS A 137 -9.62 -6.72 -13.53
C LYS A 137 -10.67 -6.89 -12.42
N SER A 138 -10.45 -6.32 -11.22
CA SER A 138 -11.40 -6.47 -10.11
C SER A 138 -12.72 -5.77 -10.40
N PRO A 139 -13.85 -6.51 -10.51
CA PRO A 139 -15.14 -5.93 -10.88
C PRO A 139 -15.64 -4.94 -9.82
N GLY A 140 -16.10 -3.77 -10.25
CA GLY A 140 -16.69 -2.76 -9.36
C GLY A 140 -15.71 -2.01 -8.46
N ALA A 141 -14.44 -2.41 -8.42
CA ALA A 141 -13.44 -1.76 -7.57
C ALA A 141 -12.97 -0.41 -8.12
N ASN A 142 -13.16 -0.15 -9.41
CA ASN A 142 -12.68 1.07 -10.07
C ASN A 142 -11.19 1.36 -9.78
N ARG A 143 -10.37 0.30 -9.73
CA ARG A 143 -8.93 0.35 -9.41
C ARG A 143 -8.60 0.95 -8.03
N ASP A 144 -9.57 1.01 -7.12
CA ASP A 144 -9.39 1.42 -5.73
C ASP A 144 -9.02 0.19 -4.87
N ILE A 145 -7.84 0.22 -4.28
CA ILE A 145 -7.31 -0.90 -3.47
C ILE A 145 -8.19 -1.18 -2.25
N SER A 146 -8.78 -0.16 -1.65
CA SER A 146 -9.68 -0.34 -0.50
C SER A 146 -10.88 -1.22 -0.88
N ARG A 147 -11.46 -1.00 -2.07
CA ARG A 147 -12.59 -1.79 -2.57
C ARG A 147 -12.18 -3.20 -2.97
N ILE A 148 -10.97 -3.37 -3.51
CA ILE A 148 -10.43 -4.71 -3.81
C ILE A 148 -10.31 -5.51 -2.51
N VAL A 149 -9.69 -4.92 -1.49
CA VAL A 149 -9.48 -5.54 -0.18
C VAL A 149 -10.81 -5.88 0.50
N GLN A 150 -11.85 -5.05 0.36
CA GLN A 150 -13.18 -5.33 0.89
C GLN A 150 -13.85 -6.56 0.29
N SER A 151 -13.39 -7.05 -0.87
CA SER A 151 -13.90 -8.30 -1.46
C SER A 151 -13.29 -9.56 -0.85
N TYR A 152 -12.29 -9.44 0.03
CA TYR A 152 -11.59 -10.59 0.59
C TYR A 152 -12.28 -11.16 1.83
N PRO A 153 -12.16 -12.47 2.06
CA PRO A 153 -12.65 -13.09 3.28
C PRO A 153 -12.05 -12.43 4.54
N GLY A 154 -12.89 -12.17 5.53
CA GLY A 154 -12.49 -11.54 6.78
C GLY A 154 -12.40 -10.02 6.73
N VAL A 155 -12.79 -9.39 5.63
CA VAL A 155 -12.92 -7.93 5.50
C VAL A 155 -14.39 -7.57 5.33
N ALA A 156 -14.90 -6.71 6.22
CA ALA A 156 -16.28 -6.23 6.16
C ALA A 156 -16.35 -4.88 5.43
N PHE A 157 -17.51 -4.64 4.80
CA PHE A 157 -17.82 -3.34 4.21
C PHE A 157 -18.11 -2.31 5.30
N SER A 158 -17.79 -1.05 5.01
CA SER A 158 -18.20 0.06 5.88
C SER A 158 -19.73 0.12 5.97
N PRO A 159 -20.30 0.27 7.18
CA PRO A 159 -21.75 0.49 7.36
C PRO A 159 -22.23 1.76 6.64
N ALA A 160 -21.36 2.76 6.50
CA ALA A 160 -21.62 3.95 5.70
C ALA A 160 -21.27 3.65 4.23
N GLY A 161 -22.27 3.32 3.42
CA GLY A 161 -22.10 2.83 2.04
C GLY A 161 -21.34 3.72 1.05
N TYR A 162 -21.03 4.95 1.45
CA TYR A 162 -20.20 5.89 0.68
C TYR A 162 -18.74 5.96 1.15
N ARG A 163 -18.34 5.15 2.15
CA ARG A 163 -16.97 5.11 2.69
C ARG A 163 -16.32 3.77 2.41
N ASN A 164 -15.01 3.78 2.19
CA ASN A 164 -14.18 2.60 1.97
C ASN A 164 -13.35 2.25 3.23
N ASP A 165 -13.94 2.39 4.42
CA ASP A 165 -13.28 1.98 5.66
C ASP A 165 -12.98 0.49 5.63
N LEU A 166 -11.78 0.09 6.07
CA LEU A 166 -11.35 -1.28 6.14
C LEU A 166 -11.59 -1.83 7.54
N ILE A 167 -12.52 -2.77 7.64
CA ILE A 167 -12.88 -3.49 8.87
C ILE A 167 -12.35 -4.92 8.70
N VAL A 168 -11.14 -5.18 9.19
CA VAL A 168 -10.45 -6.46 9.00
C VAL A 168 -10.60 -7.29 10.27
N ARG A 169 -11.14 -8.50 10.14
CA ARG A 169 -11.36 -9.45 11.25
C ARG A 169 -12.11 -8.83 12.44
N GLY A 170 -13.05 -7.91 12.17
CA GLY A 170 -13.85 -7.24 13.19
C GLY A 170 -13.15 -6.09 13.92
N GLY A 171 -11.93 -5.75 13.55
CA GLY A 171 -11.21 -4.62 14.13
C GLY A 171 -11.69 -3.26 13.63
N SER A 172 -11.39 -2.21 14.38
CA SER A 172 -11.72 -0.84 14.02
C SER A 172 -10.96 -0.37 12.76
N PRO A 173 -11.54 0.49 11.92
CA PRO A 173 -10.82 1.13 10.82
C PRO A 173 -9.52 1.84 11.23
N SER A 174 -9.41 2.31 12.45
CA SER A 174 -8.19 2.93 13.00
C SER A 174 -7.05 1.95 13.29
N GLU A 175 -7.32 0.65 13.27
CA GLU A 175 -6.35 -0.40 13.60
C GLU A 175 -5.51 -0.87 12.41
N ASN A 176 -5.73 -0.29 11.23
CA ASN A 176 -4.97 -0.57 10.02
C ASN A 176 -3.78 0.38 9.88
N ARG A 177 -2.70 -0.07 9.24
CA ARG A 177 -1.55 0.76 8.90
C ARG A 177 -1.20 0.63 7.43
N PHE A 178 -0.73 1.72 6.86
CA PHE A 178 -0.48 1.85 5.44
C PHE A 178 0.96 2.28 5.21
N TYR A 179 1.63 1.62 4.27
CA TYR A 179 3.01 1.92 3.89
C TYR A 179 3.09 2.10 2.37
N LEU A 180 3.92 3.02 1.93
CA LEU A 180 4.24 3.28 0.53
C LEU A 180 5.75 3.18 0.35
N ASP A 181 6.25 2.10 -0.30
CA ASP A 181 7.67 1.78 -0.44
C ASP A 181 8.48 1.83 0.88
N GLY A 182 7.83 1.45 2.01
CA GLY A 182 8.43 1.44 3.34
C GLY A 182 8.24 2.72 4.16
N VAL A 183 7.67 3.76 3.59
CA VAL A 183 7.25 4.99 4.29
C VAL A 183 5.81 4.83 4.78
N GLU A 184 5.57 5.03 6.08
CA GLU A 184 4.21 4.99 6.62
C GLU A 184 3.42 6.24 6.20
N ILE A 185 2.19 6.04 5.72
CA ILE A 185 1.26 7.09 5.30
C ILE A 185 0.01 7.06 6.18
N PRO A 186 -0.62 8.23 6.46
CA PRO A 186 -1.73 8.29 7.43
C PRO A 186 -3.02 7.63 6.92
N ASN A 187 -3.27 7.68 5.63
CA ASN A 187 -4.49 7.18 4.98
C ASN A 187 -4.24 6.81 3.52
N ILE A 188 -5.20 6.10 2.93
CA ILE A 188 -5.16 5.67 1.52
C ILE A 188 -6.34 6.18 0.70
N ASN A 189 -7.21 7.02 1.30
CA ASN A 189 -8.39 7.56 0.65
C ASN A 189 -8.51 9.07 0.86
N HIS A 190 -9.12 9.74 -0.11
CA HIS A 190 -9.61 11.11 0.01
C HIS A 190 -10.78 11.21 1.00
N PHE A 191 -10.99 12.36 1.62
CA PHE A 191 -12.05 12.61 2.62
C PHE A 191 -11.96 11.64 3.82
N SER A 192 -10.76 11.27 4.22
CA SER A 192 -10.54 10.43 5.38
C SER A 192 -10.85 11.22 6.66
N THR A 193 -11.29 10.51 7.70
CA THR A 193 -11.46 11.09 9.03
C THR A 193 -10.37 10.61 9.97
N GLN A 194 -10.00 11.42 10.94
CA GLN A 194 -9.03 10.99 11.96
C GLN A 194 -9.57 9.82 12.77
N GLY A 195 -8.72 8.84 13.04
CA GLY A 195 -9.11 7.60 13.69
C GLY A 195 -9.95 6.65 12.83
N ALA A 196 -9.96 6.83 11.50
CA ALA A 196 -10.58 5.93 10.53
C ALA A 196 -9.62 5.65 9.37
N SER A 197 -9.86 4.60 8.59
CA SER A 197 -8.96 4.23 7.50
C SER A 197 -9.39 4.74 6.14
N GLY A 198 -10.63 5.12 5.95
CA GLY A 198 -11.18 5.28 4.62
C GLY A 198 -11.99 6.54 4.37
N GLY A 199 -12.11 6.84 3.11
CA GLY A 199 -13.00 7.79 2.48
C GLY A 199 -13.52 7.20 1.17
N PRO A 200 -14.28 7.93 0.35
CA PRO A 200 -14.99 7.35 -0.80
C PRO A 200 -14.10 6.97 -1.99
N VAL A 201 -12.91 7.52 -2.12
CA VAL A 201 -12.03 7.36 -3.28
C VAL A 201 -10.57 7.21 -2.85
N GLY A 202 -9.83 6.30 -3.48
CA GLY A 202 -8.41 6.08 -3.20
C GLY A 202 -7.52 7.26 -3.62
N ILE A 203 -6.61 7.67 -2.72
CA ILE A 203 -5.63 8.73 -3.00
C ILE A 203 -4.41 8.21 -3.77
N ILE A 204 -4.09 6.92 -3.67
CA ILE A 204 -2.95 6.34 -4.38
C ILE A 204 -3.36 6.04 -5.83
N ASN A 205 -2.60 6.56 -6.80
CA ASN A 205 -2.85 6.26 -8.19
C ASN A 205 -2.44 4.83 -8.53
N ALA A 206 -3.42 4.00 -8.92
CA ALA A 206 -3.20 2.60 -9.27
C ALA A 206 -2.21 2.39 -10.43
N ASP A 207 -2.07 3.36 -11.35
CA ASP A 207 -1.09 3.29 -12.44
C ASP A 207 0.36 3.23 -11.95
N LEU A 208 0.64 3.71 -10.75
CA LEU A 208 1.96 3.72 -10.15
C LEU A 208 2.23 2.49 -9.28
N ILE A 209 1.21 1.71 -8.94
CA ILE A 209 1.34 0.54 -8.07
C ILE A 209 1.93 -0.63 -8.88
N ARG A 210 2.86 -1.35 -8.28
CA ARG A 210 3.38 -2.62 -8.77
C ARG A 210 2.67 -3.80 -8.12
N GLU A 211 2.54 -3.78 -6.80
CA GLU A 211 1.84 -4.77 -6.00
C GLU A 211 1.47 -4.18 -4.63
N VAL A 212 0.53 -4.80 -3.94
CA VAL A 212 0.21 -4.47 -2.55
C VAL A 212 0.28 -5.73 -1.71
N ASN A 213 1.11 -5.70 -0.66
CA ASN A 213 1.14 -6.75 0.34
C ASN A 213 0.10 -6.44 1.42
N PHE A 214 -0.94 -7.24 1.49
CA PHE A 214 -2.00 -7.13 2.48
C PHE A 214 -1.82 -8.19 3.55
N TYR A 215 -1.50 -7.75 4.75
CA TYR A 215 -1.35 -8.58 5.95
C TYR A 215 -2.60 -8.47 6.81
N THR A 216 -3.28 -9.60 7.04
CA THR A 216 -4.47 -9.68 7.92
C THR A 216 -4.13 -10.24 9.30
N GLY A 217 -2.87 -10.44 9.61
CA GLY A 217 -2.31 -10.97 10.86
C GLY A 217 -0.85 -11.35 10.64
N ALA A 218 -0.15 -11.74 11.68
CA ALA A 218 1.28 -12.05 11.64
C ALA A 218 2.09 -10.93 10.95
N PHE A 219 1.87 -9.69 11.36
CA PHE A 219 2.57 -8.54 10.77
C PHE A 219 4.07 -8.66 10.99
N PRO A 220 4.92 -8.31 10.00
CA PRO A 220 6.36 -8.21 10.19
C PRO A 220 6.73 -7.31 11.37
N THR A 221 7.82 -7.59 12.07
CA THR A 221 8.20 -6.86 13.29
C THR A 221 8.57 -5.40 13.06
N ASP A 222 9.05 -5.07 11.88
CA ASP A 222 9.32 -3.70 11.44
C ASP A 222 8.02 -2.88 11.21
N ARG A 223 6.86 -3.55 11.20
CA ARG A 223 5.52 -2.97 11.12
C ARG A 223 4.87 -2.97 12.49
N GLY A 224 5.00 -1.86 13.21
CA GLY A 224 4.40 -1.64 14.53
C GLY A 224 3.08 -0.88 14.47
N ASN A 225 2.50 -0.66 15.66
CA ASN A 225 1.32 0.19 15.84
C ASN A 225 0.09 -0.24 15.02
N ALA A 226 -0.07 -1.56 14.75
CA ALA A 226 -1.16 -2.16 14.00
C ALA A 226 -1.75 -3.34 14.78
N MET A 227 -3.09 -3.50 14.71
CA MET A 227 -3.79 -4.62 15.35
C MET A 227 -4.65 -5.42 14.37
N SER A 228 -5.21 -4.80 13.31
CA SER A 228 -6.12 -5.46 12.38
C SER A 228 -5.48 -5.80 11.04
N SER A 229 -4.83 -4.83 10.40
CA SER A 229 -4.13 -5.10 9.14
C SER A 229 -2.97 -4.15 8.86
N VAL A 230 -2.11 -4.59 7.93
CA VAL A 230 -1.08 -3.76 7.32
C VAL A 230 -1.19 -3.89 5.81
N LEU A 231 -1.27 -2.75 5.10
CA LEU A 231 -1.16 -2.68 3.65
C LEU A 231 0.17 -2.01 3.28
N ASP A 232 1.02 -2.74 2.58
CA ASP A 232 2.33 -2.25 2.13
C ASP A 232 2.34 -2.16 0.60
N PHE A 233 2.15 -0.94 0.09
CA PHE A 233 2.13 -0.60 -1.31
C PHE A 233 3.54 -0.53 -1.86
N LYS A 234 3.81 -1.27 -2.92
CA LYS A 234 5.05 -1.21 -3.69
C LYS A 234 4.79 -0.48 -4.99
N LEU A 235 5.43 0.65 -5.19
CA LEU A 235 5.36 1.39 -6.44
C LEU A 235 6.28 0.77 -7.49
N ARG A 236 5.94 1.00 -8.75
CA ARG A 236 6.85 0.70 -9.87
C ARG A 236 8.07 1.61 -9.79
N ASP A 237 9.13 1.24 -10.45
CA ASP A 237 10.24 2.15 -10.73
C ASP A 237 10.01 2.82 -12.09
N GLY A 238 10.55 4.02 -12.30
CA GLY A 238 10.52 4.68 -13.59
C GLY A 238 11.38 3.94 -14.62
N ASP A 239 11.03 4.09 -15.89
CA ASP A 239 11.75 3.49 -17.00
C ASP A 239 13.11 4.19 -17.17
N MET A 240 14.21 3.44 -17.15
CA MET A 240 15.58 3.98 -17.30
C MET A 240 15.99 4.19 -18.75
N GLU A 241 15.18 3.80 -19.71
CA GLU A 241 15.50 3.94 -21.13
C GLU A 241 14.67 5.02 -21.82
N ARG A 242 13.45 5.26 -21.34
CA ARG A 242 12.48 6.13 -22.02
C ARG A 242 11.64 6.94 -21.03
N ASN A 243 11.36 8.17 -21.43
CA ASN A 243 10.35 8.98 -20.76
C ASN A 243 8.98 8.74 -21.42
N SER A 244 7.93 8.60 -20.63
CA SER A 244 6.57 8.41 -21.13
C SER A 244 5.59 9.29 -20.38
N LEU A 245 4.53 9.71 -21.07
CA LEU A 245 3.41 10.48 -20.53
C LEU A 245 2.13 9.73 -20.83
N LYS A 246 1.28 9.54 -19.81
CA LYS A 246 -0.05 8.95 -19.91
C LYS A 246 -1.07 9.97 -19.45
N ALA A 247 -2.00 10.35 -20.33
CA ALA A 247 -3.18 11.10 -19.96
C ALA A 247 -4.37 10.14 -19.88
N THR A 248 -5.16 10.23 -18.83
CA THR A 248 -6.35 9.38 -18.62
C THR A 248 -7.54 10.26 -18.32
N LEU A 249 -8.65 10.01 -19.03
CA LEU A 249 -9.96 10.53 -18.71
C LEU A 249 -10.78 9.37 -18.15
N GLY A 250 -10.97 9.34 -16.84
CA GLY A 250 -11.76 8.33 -16.13
C GLY A 250 -13.23 8.69 -16.01
N ALA A 251 -14.00 7.91 -15.26
CA ALA A 251 -15.41 8.20 -14.98
C ALA A 251 -15.60 9.35 -13.98
N SER A 252 -14.61 9.63 -13.14
CA SER A 252 -14.69 10.58 -12.03
C SER A 252 -13.56 11.62 -12.01
N GLU A 253 -12.51 11.41 -12.84
CA GLU A 253 -11.28 12.18 -12.73
C GLU A 253 -10.50 12.26 -14.04
N VAL A 254 -9.70 13.30 -14.17
CA VAL A 254 -8.63 13.41 -15.18
C VAL A 254 -7.31 13.19 -14.50
N SER A 255 -6.41 12.42 -15.11
CA SER A 255 -5.06 12.22 -14.60
C SER A 255 -3.99 12.39 -15.67
N LEU A 256 -2.83 12.89 -15.23
CA LEU A 256 -1.59 12.90 -15.99
C LEU A 256 -0.55 12.13 -15.17
N ALA A 257 0.03 11.11 -15.79
CA ALA A 257 1.11 10.34 -15.18
C ALA A 257 2.31 10.29 -16.12
N SER A 258 3.49 10.52 -15.57
CA SER A 258 4.75 10.43 -16.32
C SER A 258 5.70 9.48 -15.60
N ASN A 259 6.41 8.67 -16.37
CA ASN A 259 7.48 7.85 -15.86
C ASN A 259 8.68 7.91 -16.80
N GLY A 260 9.88 7.73 -16.25
CA GLY A 260 11.11 7.79 -17.04
C GLY A 260 12.34 7.99 -16.17
N HIS A 261 13.35 8.63 -16.76
CA HIS A 261 14.63 8.84 -16.10
C HIS A 261 15.16 10.27 -16.24
N ILE A 262 15.98 10.66 -15.27
CA ILE A 262 16.78 11.89 -15.26
C ILE A 262 18.26 11.48 -15.25
N GLY A 263 18.93 11.64 -16.39
CA GLY A 263 20.29 11.13 -16.57
C GLY A 263 20.35 9.59 -16.51
N LYS A 264 21.49 9.05 -16.10
CA LYS A 264 21.77 7.60 -16.12
C LYS A 264 21.54 6.89 -14.77
N LYS A 265 21.23 7.63 -13.71
CA LYS A 265 21.21 7.08 -12.34
C LYS A 265 19.87 7.25 -11.62
N THR A 266 18.98 8.10 -12.13
CA THR A 266 17.73 8.45 -11.45
C THR A 266 16.54 8.09 -12.31
N SER A 267 15.67 7.24 -11.80
CA SER A 267 14.33 7.02 -12.36
C SER A 267 13.29 7.86 -11.64
N TYR A 268 12.19 8.19 -12.33
CA TYR A 268 11.10 8.95 -11.74
C TYR A 268 9.72 8.39 -12.13
N LEU A 269 8.78 8.55 -11.21
CA LEU A 269 7.34 8.45 -11.43
C LEU A 269 6.70 9.73 -10.90
N VAL A 270 5.75 10.28 -11.65
CA VAL A 270 4.96 11.44 -11.22
C VAL A 270 3.53 11.25 -11.69
N SER A 271 2.57 11.60 -10.85
CA SER A 271 1.15 11.62 -11.20
C SER A 271 0.46 12.81 -10.58
N VAL A 272 -0.44 13.43 -11.32
CA VAL A 272 -1.37 14.46 -10.84
C VAL A 272 -2.77 14.08 -11.29
N ARG A 273 -3.74 14.15 -10.36
CA ARG A 273 -5.15 13.87 -10.65
C ARG A 273 -6.03 15.02 -10.18
N GLN A 274 -7.09 15.27 -10.96
CA GLN A 274 -8.15 16.22 -10.63
C GLN A 274 -9.51 15.56 -10.82
N SER A 275 -10.32 15.54 -9.76
CA SER A 275 -11.67 14.99 -9.86
C SER A 275 -12.66 16.00 -10.43
N TYR A 276 -13.69 15.47 -11.09
CA TYR A 276 -14.90 16.20 -11.50
C TYR A 276 -16.17 15.56 -10.96
N LEU A 277 -16.05 14.82 -9.85
CA LEU A 277 -17.17 14.15 -9.17
C LEU A 277 -18.32 15.10 -8.84
N GLN A 278 -18.03 16.37 -8.57
CA GLN A 278 -19.05 17.38 -8.29
C GLN A 278 -20.09 17.50 -9.41
N PHE A 279 -19.68 17.44 -10.69
CA PHE A 279 -20.61 17.51 -11.83
C PHE A 279 -21.49 16.26 -11.91
N LEU A 280 -20.88 15.09 -11.69
CA LEU A 280 -21.62 13.83 -11.71
C LEU A 280 -22.62 13.78 -10.55
N PHE A 281 -22.24 14.24 -9.37
CA PHE A 281 -23.08 14.23 -8.18
C PHE A 281 -24.21 15.27 -8.25
N ASP A 282 -23.94 16.42 -8.87
CA ASP A 282 -24.97 17.42 -9.16
C ASP A 282 -26.01 16.88 -10.15
N MET A 283 -25.57 16.24 -11.26
CA MET A 283 -26.47 15.60 -12.21
C MET A 283 -27.31 14.47 -11.61
N LEU A 284 -26.77 13.75 -10.62
CA LEU A 284 -27.45 12.68 -9.91
C LEU A 284 -28.35 13.19 -8.77
N GLY A 285 -28.41 14.51 -8.55
CA GLY A 285 -29.21 15.10 -7.49
C GLY A 285 -28.74 14.70 -6.08
N LEU A 286 -27.42 14.58 -5.88
CA LEU A 286 -26.86 14.23 -4.57
C LEU A 286 -26.65 15.51 -3.72
N PRO A 287 -26.87 15.44 -2.39
CA PRO A 287 -26.80 16.58 -1.50
C PRO A 287 -25.38 17.07 -1.18
N PHE A 288 -24.34 16.40 -1.69
CA PHE A 288 -22.94 16.76 -1.48
C PHE A 288 -22.13 16.67 -2.79
N LEU A 289 -21.20 17.60 -2.95
CA LEU A 289 -20.45 17.85 -4.18
C LEU A 289 -18.93 17.77 -3.89
N PRO A 290 -18.35 16.55 -3.90
CA PRO A 290 -16.93 16.34 -3.60
C PRO A 290 -16.04 16.71 -4.79
N THR A 291 -14.90 17.31 -4.50
CA THR A 291 -13.78 17.49 -5.43
C THR A 291 -12.48 17.15 -4.74
N PHE A 292 -11.55 16.55 -5.46
CA PHE A 292 -10.18 16.37 -4.97
C PHE A 292 -9.15 16.68 -6.04
N THR A 293 -7.98 17.10 -5.59
CA THR A 293 -6.77 17.20 -6.39
C THR A 293 -5.67 16.48 -5.63
N ASP A 294 -4.95 15.58 -6.27
CA ASP A 294 -3.81 14.91 -5.68
C ASP A 294 -2.59 14.90 -6.59
N ALA A 295 -1.44 14.72 -5.95
CA ALA A 295 -0.17 14.53 -6.62
C ALA A 295 0.64 13.46 -5.90
N GLN A 296 1.34 12.65 -6.66
CA GLN A 296 2.21 11.60 -6.18
C GLN A 296 3.48 11.55 -7.01
N PHE A 297 4.63 11.34 -6.36
CA PHE A 297 5.90 11.15 -7.05
C PHE A 297 6.80 10.15 -6.34
N LYS A 298 7.71 9.56 -7.11
CA LYS A 298 8.83 8.74 -6.63
C LYS A 298 10.05 9.06 -7.47
N LEU A 299 11.16 9.38 -6.82
CA LEU A 299 12.49 9.53 -7.42
C LEU A 299 13.39 8.46 -6.82
N LYS A 300 14.00 7.64 -7.66
CA LYS A 300 14.92 6.59 -7.21
C LYS A 300 16.26 6.80 -7.88
N THR A 301 17.28 7.11 -7.08
CA THR A 301 18.65 7.38 -7.53
C THR A 301 19.58 6.29 -7.04
N ARG A 302 20.27 5.64 -7.97
CA ARG A 302 21.39 4.73 -7.67
C ARG A 302 22.69 5.48 -7.83
N PHE A 303 23.32 5.83 -6.73
CA PHE A 303 24.61 6.51 -6.74
C PHE A 303 25.72 5.61 -7.29
N ASN A 304 25.71 4.35 -6.85
CA ASN A 304 26.58 3.26 -7.27
C ASN A 304 25.92 1.91 -6.98
N ALA A 305 26.61 0.79 -7.17
CA ALA A 305 26.08 -0.55 -6.92
C ALA A 305 25.56 -0.75 -5.49
N ASN A 306 26.20 -0.11 -4.53
CA ASN A 306 25.96 -0.32 -3.11
C ASN A 306 25.05 0.73 -2.46
N ASN A 307 24.72 1.83 -3.14
CA ASN A 307 24.01 2.95 -2.51
C ASN A 307 22.84 3.43 -3.36
N GLU A 308 21.66 3.41 -2.77
CA GLU A 308 20.40 3.78 -3.40
C GLU A 308 19.61 4.72 -2.49
N LEU A 309 19.04 5.78 -3.06
CA LEU A 309 18.13 6.70 -2.38
C LEU A 309 16.81 6.75 -3.14
N THR A 310 15.72 6.50 -2.43
CA THR A 310 14.36 6.72 -2.92
C THR A 310 13.74 7.88 -2.16
N ILE A 311 13.25 8.90 -2.89
CA ILE A 311 12.45 9.99 -2.33
C ILE A 311 11.06 9.85 -2.92
N LEU A 312 10.04 9.91 -2.08
CA LEU A 312 8.65 9.79 -2.51
C LEU A 312 7.77 10.81 -1.79
N GLY A 313 6.71 11.21 -2.47
CA GLY A 313 5.70 12.10 -1.94
C GLY A 313 4.31 11.72 -2.43
N LEU A 314 3.34 11.91 -1.55
CA LEU A 314 1.91 11.75 -1.80
C LEU A 314 1.19 12.90 -1.12
N GLY A 315 0.29 13.60 -1.81
CA GLY A 315 -0.49 14.66 -1.21
C GLY A 315 -1.82 14.87 -1.92
N GLY A 316 -2.82 15.37 -1.18
CA GLY A 316 -4.15 15.65 -1.69
C GLY A 316 -4.81 16.83 -0.99
N ILE A 317 -5.66 17.50 -1.74
CA ILE A 317 -6.55 18.59 -1.27
C ILE A 317 -7.97 18.18 -1.63
N ASP A 318 -8.82 18.09 -0.62
CA ASP A 318 -10.21 17.65 -0.72
C ASP A 318 -11.15 18.77 -0.33
N ASN A 319 -12.21 18.97 -1.11
CA ASN A 319 -13.27 19.92 -0.82
C ASN A 319 -14.63 19.28 -1.08
N MET A 320 -15.50 19.27 -0.09
CA MET A 320 -16.88 18.84 -0.21
C MET A 320 -17.81 20.00 0.10
N LYS A 321 -18.51 20.48 -0.93
CA LYS A 321 -19.57 21.48 -0.83
C LYS A 321 -20.93 20.81 -0.65
N LEU A 322 -21.89 21.52 -0.13
CA LEU A 322 -23.28 21.08 -0.03
C LEU A 322 -24.07 21.56 -1.25
N ASN A 323 -24.94 20.70 -1.78
CA ASN A 323 -25.88 21.05 -2.85
C ASN A 323 -27.21 21.53 -2.25
N THR A 324 -27.21 22.76 -1.79
CA THR A 324 -28.37 23.37 -1.11
C THR A 324 -29.53 23.77 -2.06
N LYS A 325 -29.40 23.46 -3.36
CA LYS A 325 -30.45 23.71 -4.36
C LYS A 325 -31.44 22.56 -4.49
N LEU A 326 -31.16 21.43 -3.81
CA LEU A 326 -32.03 20.27 -3.86
C LEU A 326 -33.20 20.43 -2.92
N ASP A 327 -34.40 20.12 -3.46
CA ASP A 327 -35.64 20.06 -2.72
C ASP A 327 -35.99 18.60 -2.39
N GLY A 328 -36.75 18.42 -1.31
CA GLY A 328 -37.28 17.12 -0.89
C GLY A 328 -36.76 16.64 0.46
N GLU A 329 -37.63 15.97 1.19
CA GLU A 329 -37.46 15.54 2.58
C GLU A 329 -36.14 14.80 2.84
N LYS A 330 -35.75 13.89 1.94
CA LYS A 330 -34.51 13.13 2.06
C LYS A 330 -33.26 14.01 1.88
N ALA A 331 -33.29 14.93 0.92
CA ALA A 331 -32.16 15.85 0.69
C ALA A 331 -32.02 16.84 1.86
N GLU A 332 -33.13 17.42 2.29
CA GLU A 332 -33.19 18.33 3.45
C GLU A 332 -32.66 17.63 4.72
N TYR A 333 -33.10 16.39 4.96
CA TYR A 333 -32.60 15.60 6.10
C TYR A 333 -31.08 15.43 6.06
N ILE A 334 -30.49 15.01 4.92
CA ILE A 334 -29.04 14.86 4.79
C ILE A 334 -28.34 16.21 4.94
N LEU A 335 -28.86 17.25 4.30
CA LEU A 335 -28.32 18.61 4.39
C LEU A 335 -28.42 19.19 5.79
N SER A 336 -29.35 18.74 6.65
CA SER A 336 -29.48 19.22 8.02
C SER A 336 -28.28 18.88 8.90
N TYR A 337 -27.64 17.73 8.72
CA TYR A 337 -26.51 17.26 9.54
C TYR A 337 -25.15 17.25 8.85
N LEU A 338 -25.10 17.19 7.51
CA LEU A 338 -23.84 17.09 6.77
C LEU A 338 -23.06 18.41 6.81
N PRO A 339 -21.79 18.42 7.26
CA PRO A 339 -20.94 19.60 7.21
C PRO A 339 -20.29 19.80 5.84
N LYS A 340 -19.81 20.98 5.54
CA LYS A 340 -18.77 21.20 4.54
C LYS A 340 -17.47 20.61 5.06
N ILE A 341 -16.75 19.88 4.19
CA ILE A 341 -15.48 19.25 4.55
C ILE A 341 -14.38 19.81 3.68
N GLN A 342 -13.28 20.17 4.29
CA GLN A 342 -12.01 20.50 3.64
C GLN A 342 -10.92 19.66 4.28
N GLN A 343 -10.09 19.03 3.45
CA GLN A 343 -8.98 18.23 3.93
C GLN A 343 -7.73 18.53 3.12
N GLU A 344 -6.62 18.62 3.82
CA GLU A 344 -5.28 18.69 3.24
C GLU A 344 -4.45 17.57 3.83
N THR A 345 -3.85 16.75 2.99
CA THR A 345 -2.96 15.67 3.43
C THR A 345 -1.71 15.63 2.58
N PHE A 346 -0.58 15.38 3.20
CA PHE A 346 0.63 15.02 2.47
C PHE A 346 1.53 14.12 3.31
N THR A 347 2.33 13.32 2.62
CA THR A 347 3.47 12.59 3.18
C THR A 347 4.65 12.77 2.25
N LEU A 348 5.79 13.13 2.82
CA LEU A 348 7.10 13.15 2.16
C LEU A 348 8.01 12.18 2.87
N GLY A 349 8.70 11.32 2.12
CA GLY A 349 9.60 10.32 2.69
C GLY A 349 10.85 10.09 1.87
N ALA A 350 11.91 9.70 2.56
CA ALA A 350 13.19 9.30 1.98
C ALA A 350 13.61 7.95 2.54
N VAL A 351 14.02 7.04 1.66
CA VAL A 351 14.52 5.71 2.00
C VAL A 351 15.90 5.55 1.39
N TYR A 352 16.93 5.55 2.23
CA TYR A 352 18.30 5.27 1.82
C TYR A 352 18.63 3.81 2.10
N ARG A 353 19.23 3.12 1.13
CA ARG A 353 19.71 1.74 1.28
C ARG A 353 21.19 1.66 0.97
N HIS A 354 21.90 0.97 1.86
CA HIS A 354 23.29 0.60 1.68
C HIS A 354 23.41 -0.91 1.64
N TYR A 355 24.00 -1.43 0.58
CA TYR A 355 24.24 -2.86 0.36
C TYR A 355 25.71 -3.17 0.68
N ALA A 356 25.97 -3.99 1.69
CA ALA A 356 27.30 -4.31 2.17
C ALA A 356 27.48 -5.84 2.31
N GLY A 357 27.71 -6.53 1.19
CA GLY A 357 27.80 -7.98 1.16
C GLY A 357 26.47 -8.62 1.56
N ILE A 358 26.45 -9.40 2.63
CA ILE A 358 25.25 -10.05 3.15
C ILE A 358 24.28 -9.11 3.88
N HIS A 359 24.65 -7.85 4.08
CA HIS A 359 23.91 -6.87 4.85
C HIS A 359 23.21 -5.86 3.95
N VAL A 360 21.96 -5.55 4.26
CA VAL A 360 21.23 -4.43 3.67
C VAL A 360 20.81 -3.50 4.81
N GLN A 361 21.41 -2.34 4.84
CA GLN A 361 21.11 -1.29 5.82
C GLN A 361 20.13 -0.30 5.22
N SER A 362 19.08 0.04 5.94
CA SER A 362 18.07 1.00 5.48
C SER A 362 17.86 2.09 6.52
N VAL A 363 17.79 3.32 6.04
CA VAL A 363 17.41 4.49 6.84
C VAL A 363 16.18 5.11 6.19
N VAL A 364 15.10 5.25 6.95
CA VAL A 364 13.84 5.82 6.52
C VAL A 364 13.54 7.08 7.33
N VAL A 365 13.30 8.18 6.64
CA VAL A 365 12.84 9.44 7.25
C VAL A 365 11.57 9.86 6.56
N SER A 366 10.56 10.26 7.30
CA SER A 366 9.31 10.76 6.72
C SER A 366 8.65 11.82 7.59
N HIS A 367 7.85 12.65 6.92
CA HIS A 367 6.95 13.60 7.57
C HIS A 367 5.57 13.50 6.93
N SER A 368 4.55 13.33 7.77
CA SER A 368 3.14 13.27 7.36
C SER A 368 2.34 14.39 8.01
N TYR A 369 1.38 14.91 7.27
CA TYR A 369 0.48 15.98 7.69
C TYR A 369 -0.94 15.65 7.24
N LEU A 370 -1.90 15.78 8.15
CA LEU A 370 -3.33 15.62 7.88
C LEU A 370 -4.09 16.73 8.61
N ASN A 371 -4.81 17.58 7.87
CA ASN A 371 -5.59 18.69 8.40
C ASN A 371 -7.04 18.55 7.92
N ASN A 372 -7.94 18.33 8.86
CA ASN A 372 -9.38 18.25 8.62
C ASN A 372 -10.08 19.51 9.13
N ARG A 373 -10.94 20.08 8.30
CA ARG A 373 -11.79 21.24 8.64
C ARG A 373 -13.24 20.90 8.28
N ASN A 374 -14.11 20.92 9.27
CA ASN A 374 -15.54 20.73 9.08
C ASN A 374 -16.28 21.99 9.54
N THR A 375 -17.17 22.49 8.71
CA THR A 375 -17.98 23.68 9.02
C THR A 375 -19.45 23.40 8.72
N LYS A 376 -20.31 23.72 9.65
CA LYS A 376 -21.76 23.58 9.52
C LYS A 376 -22.46 24.84 10.05
N TYR A 377 -23.43 25.28 9.28
CA TYR A 377 -24.35 26.36 9.67
C TYR A 377 -25.76 25.81 9.80
N LEU A 378 -26.56 26.44 10.67
CA LEU A 378 -28.00 26.18 10.80
C LEU A 378 -28.68 26.41 9.46
N ASN A 379 -29.52 25.48 9.06
CA ASN A 379 -30.24 25.52 7.77
C ASN A 379 -29.30 25.78 6.55
N ASN A 380 -28.00 25.56 6.71
CA ASN A 380 -26.96 25.89 5.75
C ASN A 380 -26.87 27.39 5.39
N ASP A 381 -27.41 28.26 6.25
CA ASP A 381 -27.37 29.70 6.07
C ASP A 381 -26.09 30.32 6.62
N GLU A 382 -25.21 30.76 5.72
CA GLU A 382 -23.91 31.38 6.02
C GLU A 382 -23.97 32.90 6.15
N SER A 383 -25.16 33.50 6.06
CA SER A 383 -25.35 34.97 6.07
C SER A 383 -25.02 35.60 7.42
N SER A 384 -25.09 34.84 8.52
CA SER A 384 -24.75 35.28 9.87
C SER A 384 -23.79 34.32 10.57
N ALA A 385 -22.84 34.89 11.32
CA ALA A 385 -21.98 34.13 12.23
C ALA A 385 -22.79 33.42 13.33
N ASP A 386 -23.97 33.97 13.68
CA ASP A 386 -24.85 33.34 14.66
C ASP A 386 -25.45 32.03 14.22
N ASN A 387 -25.45 31.74 12.93
CA ASN A 387 -25.89 30.45 12.38
C ASN A 387 -24.80 29.35 12.45
N LEU A 388 -23.58 29.70 12.86
CA LEU A 388 -22.50 28.70 12.97
C LEU A 388 -22.86 27.68 14.04
N SER A 389 -23.01 26.40 13.64
CA SER A 389 -23.34 25.28 14.54
C SER A 389 -22.15 24.36 14.82
N LEU A 390 -21.26 24.19 13.85
CA LEU A 390 -20.03 23.41 14.00
C LEU A 390 -18.88 24.09 13.25
N LYS A 391 -17.75 24.24 13.92
CA LYS A 391 -16.46 24.58 13.33
C LYS A 391 -15.40 23.72 13.97
N LEU A 392 -14.91 22.73 13.23
CA LEU A 392 -13.87 21.82 13.68
C LEU A 392 -12.63 22.02 12.80
N ARG A 393 -11.49 22.11 13.44
CA ARG A 393 -10.18 21.99 12.80
C ARG A 393 -9.33 21.01 13.59
N SER A 394 -8.87 19.95 12.95
CA SER A 394 -8.06 18.93 13.57
C SER A 394 -6.84 18.62 12.71
N VAL A 395 -5.66 18.70 13.29
CA VAL A 395 -4.38 18.52 12.59
C VAL A 395 -3.59 17.41 13.26
N GLU A 396 -3.13 16.47 12.47
CA GLU A 396 -2.15 15.44 12.85
C GLU A 396 -0.87 15.61 12.05
N GLN A 397 0.27 15.56 12.73
CA GLN A 397 1.59 15.60 12.11
C GLN A 397 2.48 14.54 12.73
N GLU A 398 3.22 13.83 11.91
CA GLU A 398 4.17 12.83 12.40
C GLU A 398 5.48 12.93 11.61
N THR A 399 6.58 13.09 12.35
CA THR A 399 7.94 12.94 11.80
C THR A 399 8.49 11.63 12.31
N LYS A 400 8.90 10.75 11.40
CA LYS A 400 9.36 9.38 11.71
C LYS A 400 10.77 9.15 11.20
N PHE A 401 11.56 8.52 12.04
CA PHE A 401 12.88 8.02 11.70
C PHE A 401 12.94 6.53 12.01
N ARG A 402 13.39 5.71 11.05
CA ARG A 402 13.64 4.28 11.25
C ARG A 402 14.97 3.90 10.65
N ILE A 403 15.73 3.10 11.38
CA ILE A 403 16.95 2.45 10.92
C ILE A 403 16.80 0.94 11.09
N GLU A 404 17.24 0.19 10.11
CA GLU A 404 17.16 -1.27 10.12
C GLU A 404 18.33 -1.89 9.36
N ASN A 405 18.72 -3.09 9.79
CA ASN A 405 19.70 -3.91 9.11
C ASN A 405 19.11 -5.30 8.87
N THR A 406 19.14 -5.74 7.62
CA THR A 406 18.79 -7.12 7.24
C THR A 406 20.06 -7.83 6.81
N SER A 407 20.33 -8.99 7.39
CA SER A 407 21.47 -9.84 7.06
C SER A 407 20.98 -11.21 6.61
N THR A 408 21.47 -11.68 5.46
CA THR A 408 21.12 -13.00 4.91
C THR A 408 22.39 -13.85 4.82
N PHE A 409 22.41 -15.00 5.49
CA PHE A 409 23.54 -15.94 5.45
C PHE A 409 23.05 -17.39 5.53
N GLY A 410 23.30 -18.13 4.47
CA GLY A 410 22.78 -19.48 4.31
C GLY A 410 21.27 -19.53 4.48
N ASN A 411 20.81 -20.39 5.37
CA ASN A 411 19.40 -20.61 5.67
C ASN A 411 18.76 -19.58 6.61
N TRP A 412 19.54 -18.59 7.05
CA TRP A 412 19.12 -17.60 8.04
C TRP A 412 18.98 -16.21 7.45
N LYS A 413 17.92 -15.53 7.83
CA LYS A 413 17.74 -14.10 7.57
C LYS A 413 17.40 -13.40 8.89
N ILE A 414 18.23 -12.45 9.29
CA ILE A 414 18.05 -11.67 10.51
C ILE A 414 17.75 -10.23 10.13
N ASN A 415 16.69 -9.68 10.71
CA ASN A 415 16.35 -8.26 10.62
C ASN A 415 16.32 -7.68 12.04
N PHE A 416 16.87 -6.50 12.23
CA PHE A 416 16.74 -5.75 13.48
C PHE A 416 16.80 -4.25 13.18
N GLY A 417 16.15 -3.47 14.04
CA GLY A 417 16.11 -2.03 13.86
C GLY A 417 15.49 -1.28 15.05
N ALA A 418 15.43 0.02 14.87
CA ALA A 418 14.84 0.96 15.81
C ALA A 418 14.07 2.05 15.08
N ASN A 419 13.07 2.61 15.75
CA ASN A 419 12.34 3.79 15.29
C ASN A 419 12.29 4.86 16.38
N LEU A 420 12.23 6.11 15.93
CA LEU A 420 12.02 7.30 16.75
C LEU A 420 11.04 8.20 16.01
N ASP A 421 9.91 8.49 16.64
CA ASP A 421 8.83 9.27 16.02
C ASP A 421 8.49 10.46 16.91
N TYR A 422 8.17 11.59 16.29
CA TYR A 422 7.57 12.74 16.96
C TYR A 422 6.20 13.03 16.37
N SER A 423 5.17 12.99 17.23
CA SER A 423 3.77 13.17 16.84
C SER A 423 3.21 14.42 17.48
N GLN A 424 2.46 15.19 16.69
CA GLN A 424 1.70 16.35 17.13
C GLN A 424 0.24 16.21 16.72
N TYR A 425 -0.66 16.53 17.63
CA TYR A 425 -2.09 16.60 17.38
C TYR A 425 -2.65 17.90 17.96
N THR A 426 -3.41 18.61 17.15
CA THR A 426 -4.19 19.76 17.59
C THR A 426 -5.65 19.60 17.20
N ASN A 427 -6.55 20.00 18.07
CA ASN A 427 -7.96 20.07 17.76
C ASN A 427 -8.55 21.37 18.30
N THR A 428 -9.30 22.06 17.46
CA THR A 428 -10.12 23.21 17.85
C THR A 428 -11.53 22.92 17.34
N THR A 429 -12.48 22.80 18.26
CA THR A 429 -13.87 22.48 17.94
C THR A 429 -14.78 23.46 18.65
N PHE A 430 -15.56 24.18 17.88
CA PHE A 430 -16.76 24.90 18.34
C PHE A 430 -17.98 24.13 17.87
N GLN A 431 -18.91 23.80 18.79
CA GLN A 431 -20.17 23.14 18.47
C GLN A 431 -21.28 23.67 19.35
N ARG A 432 -22.43 23.96 18.74
CA ARG A 432 -23.68 24.24 19.47
C ARG A 432 -24.41 22.93 19.72
N VAL A 433 -24.77 22.71 20.98
CA VAL A 433 -25.54 21.53 21.40
C VAL A 433 -26.98 22.00 21.66
N TYR A 434 -27.89 21.64 20.75
CA TYR A 434 -29.27 22.16 20.80
C TYR A 434 -30.17 21.47 21.82
N ILE A 435 -29.76 20.29 22.32
CA ILE A 435 -30.58 19.50 23.24
C ILE A 435 -30.73 20.17 24.62
N ASP A 436 -29.77 21.01 25.01
CA ASP A 436 -29.71 21.67 26.32
C ASP A 436 -29.67 23.21 26.17
N GLU A 437 -30.75 23.85 25.71
CA GLU A 437 -30.96 25.31 25.74
C GLU A 437 -29.73 26.17 25.40
N GLY A 438 -29.08 25.87 24.26
CA GLY A 438 -28.03 26.72 23.72
C GLY A 438 -26.63 26.52 24.31
N ARG A 439 -26.34 25.39 24.94
CA ARG A 439 -24.97 25.10 25.35
C ARG A 439 -24.04 25.05 24.14
N THR A 440 -22.92 25.76 24.25
CA THR A 440 -21.81 25.67 23.29
C THR A 440 -20.70 24.84 23.88
N PHE A 441 -20.10 23.99 23.04
CA PHE A 441 -18.88 23.29 23.33
C PHE A 441 -17.75 24.00 22.59
N ASP A 442 -16.84 24.65 23.33
CA ASP A 442 -15.64 25.27 22.79
C ASP A 442 -14.43 24.51 23.32
N TYR A 443 -13.72 23.89 22.45
CA TYR A 443 -12.69 22.91 22.81
C TYR A 443 -11.39 23.19 22.06
N HIS A 444 -10.30 23.25 22.82
CA HIS A 444 -8.96 23.36 22.26
C HIS A 444 -8.00 22.40 22.93
N THR A 445 -7.23 21.66 22.14
CA THR A 445 -6.17 20.79 22.66
C THR A 445 -4.94 20.79 21.77
N TYR A 446 -3.79 20.60 22.41
CA TYR A 446 -2.51 20.32 21.79
C TYR A 446 -1.87 19.13 22.50
N LEU A 447 -1.43 18.14 21.72
CA LEU A 447 -0.68 16.97 22.17
C LEU A 447 0.63 16.90 21.38
N GLY A 448 1.78 16.91 22.08
CA GLY A 448 3.09 16.61 21.52
C GLY A 448 3.67 15.38 22.21
N MET A 449 4.19 14.42 21.45
CA MET A 449 4.61 13.14 21.99
C MET A 449 5.78 12.56 21.21
N TRP A 450 6.82 12.11 21.93
CA TRP A 450 7.87 11.26 21.40
C TRP A 450 7.52 9.79 21.57
N ARG A 451 7.76 9.00 20.53
CA ARG A 451 7.64 7.53 20.53
C ARG A 451 8.95 6.91 20.07
N TRP A 452 9.31 5.80 20.67
CA TRP A 452 10.50 5.04 20.28
C TRP A 452 10.22 3.55 20.37
N GLY A 453 10.91 2.77 19.57
CA GLY A 453 10.76 1.32 19.57
C GLY A 453 11.99 0.62 19.02
N ILE A 454 12.13 -0.63 19.38
CA ILE A 454 13.11 -1.56 18.82
C ILE A 454 12.42 -2.83 18.37
N PHE A 455 12.97 -3.46 17.36
CA PHE A 455 12.44 -4.71 16.82
C PHE A 455 13.55 -5.60 16.31
N GLY A 456 13.28 -6.89 16.26
CA GLY A 456 14.14 -7.87 15.65
C GLY A 456 13.39 -9.12 15.24
N THR A 457 13.84 -9.76 14.17
CA THR A 457 13.29 -11.03 13.65
C THR A 457 14.44 -11.94 13.21
N ILE A 458 14.31 -13.20 13.52
CA ILE A 458 15.15 -14.28 12.99
C ILE A 458 14.27 -15.20 12.17
N ASN A 459 14.58 -15.34 10.90
CA ASN A 459 13.91 -16.24 9.97
C ASN A 459 14.87 -17.37 9.63
N TYR A 460 14.35 -18.59 9.61
CA TYR A 460 15.04 -19.79 9.17
C TYR A 460 14.22 -20.49 8.10
N ALA A 461 14.87 -20.93 7.03
CA ALA A 461 14.26 -21.78 6.02
C ALA A 461 15.21 -22.94 5.72
N THR A 462 14.69 -24.17 5.70
CA THR A 462 15.46 -25.31 5.19
C THR A 462 15.79 -25.09 3.72
N THR A 463 16.86 -25.68 3.25
CA THR A 463 17.37 -25.50 1.88
C THR A 463 16.37 -25.94 0.81
N ASP A 464 15.58 -26.96 1.10
CA ASP A 464 14.46 -27.44 0.27
C ASP A 464 13.17 -26.62 0.46
N GLU A 465 13.21 -25.55 1.29
CA GLU A 465 12.07 -24.72 1.69
C GLU A 465 10.88 -25.53 2.24
N ARG A 466 11.14 -26.76 2.72
CA ARG A 466 10.11 -27.61 3.30
C ARG A 466 9.65 -27.13 4.66
N PHE A 467 10.57 -26.56 5.44
CA PHE A 467 10.28 -25.96 6.74
C PHE A 467 10.75 -24.52 6.80
N THR A 468 9.88 -23.64 7.27
CA THR A 468 10.23 -22.24 7.57
C THR A 468 9.76 -21.88 8.97
N ALA A 469 10.58 -21.12 9.68
CA ALA A 469 10.28 -20.59 11.02
C ALA A 469 10.67 -19.12 11.10
N SER A 470 9.88 -18.34 11.78
CA SER A 470 10.16 -16.94 12.09
C SER A 470 9.90 -16.68 13.57
N LEU A 471 10.87 -16.12 14.25
CA LEU A 471 10.75 -15.64 15.63
C LEU A 471 11.07 -14.16 15.64
N GLY A 472 10.11 -13.35 16.05
CA GLY A 472 10.23 -11.91 16.11
C GLY A 472 9.87 -11.35 17.48
N VAL A 473 10.45 -10.22 17.80
CA VAL A 473 10.12 -9.45 18.99
C VAL A 473 10.14 -7.95 18.65
N ARG A 474 9.17 -7.22 19.19
CA ARG A 474 9.09 -5.77 19.11
C ARG A 474 8.72 -5.21 20.48
N THR A 475 9.16 -4.02 20.76
CA THR A 475 8.66 -3.23 21.88
C THR A 475 8.66 -1.76 21.52
N ASP A 476 7.63 -1.05 21.96
CA ASP A 476 7.41 0.38 21.72
C ASP A 476 7.14 1.09 23.05
N ALA A 477 7.50 2.36 23.13
CA ALA A 477 7.22 3.21 24.28
C ALA A 477 6.98 4.66 23.82
N ASN A 478 6.43 5.48 24.71
CA ASN A 478 6.24 6.92 24.47
C ASN A 478 6.24 7.70 25.80
N ASN A 479 6.28 9.02 25.68
CA ASN A 479 6.29 9.92 26.85
C ASN A 479 4.91 10.49 27.24
N PHE A 480 3.81 9.95 26.68
CA PHE A 480 2.46 10.44 26.98
C PHE A 480 2.04 10.15 28.41
N SER A 481 2.20 8.91 28.86
CA SER A 481 1.81 8.48 30.22
C SER A 481 2.85 7.58 30.87
N SER A 482 2.78 7.44 32.19
CA SER A 482 3.65 6.51 32.92
C SER A 482 3.44 5.07 32.50
N GLY A 483 2.20 4.67 32.16
CA GLY A 483 1.86 3.33 31.70
C GLY A 483 2.24 3.02 30.24
N MET A 484 2.81 4.01 29.50
CA MET A 484 3.30 3.84 28.13
C MET A 484 4.81 4.07 27.99
N LYS A 485 5.48 4.43 29.09
CA LYS A 485 6.90 4.82 29.07
C LYS A 485 7.85 3.63 29.15
N GLY A 486 7.41 2.54 29.79
CA GLY A 486 8.22 1.34 29.98
C GLY A 486 8.22 0.47 28.75
N MET A 487 9.40 0.19 28.17
CA MET A 487 9.50 -0.72 27.01
C MET A 487 9.08 -2.16 27.34
N GLY A 488 9.23 -2.60 28.59
CA GLY A 488 8.84 -3.94 29.02
C GLY A 488 7.32 -4.19 29.01
N ASP A 489 6.52 -3.12 29.10
CA ASP A 489 5.05 -3.22 29.19
C ASP A 489 4.39 -3.52 27.84
N GLN A 490 5.09 -3.25 26.72
CA GLN A 490 4.60 -3.44 25.35
C GLN A 490 5.44 -4.47 24.57
N LEU A 491 5.94 -5.50 25.27
CA LEU A 491 6.68 -6.58 24.61
C LEU A 491 5.76 -7.39 23.70
N SER A 492 6.08 -7.42 22.41
CA SER A 492 5.31 -8.03 21.31
C SER A 492 6.08 -9.19 20.70
N PRO A 493 6.03 -10.40 21.30
CA PRO A 493 6.60 -11.60 20.69
C PRO A 493 5.72 -12.07 19.53
N ARG A 494 6.36 -12.61 18.48
CA ARG A 494 5.70 -13.14 17.27
C ARG A 494 6.40 -14.43 16.85
N LEU A 495 5.62 -15.48 16.61
CA LEU A 495 6.11 -16.77 16.13
C LEU A 495 5.31 -17.17 14.89
N SER A 496 5.99 -17.59 13.85
CA SER A 496 5.36 -18.15 12.65
C SER A 496 6.11 -19.41 12.23
N LEU A 497 5.36 -20.43 11.83
CA LEU A 497 5.89 -21.72 11.39
C LEU A 497 5.15 -22.15 10.12
N SER A 498 5.85 -22.75 9.16
CA SER A 498 5.24 -23.38 8.00
C SER A 498 5.99 -24.66 7.63
N TYR A 499 5.24 -25.70 7.31
CA TYR A 499 5.75 -26.98 6.90
C TYR A 499 5.04 -27.50 5.64
N ARG A 500 5.80 -27.90 4.64
CA ARG A 500 5.31 -28.53 3.41
C ARG A 500 5.08 -30.02 3.66
N LEU A 501 3.82 -30.42 3.75
CA LEU A 501 3.41 -31.82 3.97
C LEU A 501 3.67 -32.66 2.72
N THR A 502 3.24 -32.15 1.56
CA THR A 502 3.48 -32.74 0.23
C THR A 502 3.70 -31.59 -0.78
N ASP A 503 4.03 -31.93 -2.02
CA ASP A 503 4.13 -30.91 -3.06
C ASP A 503 2.80 -30.19 -3.24
N GLY A 504 2.83 -28.88 -2.99
CA GLY A 504 1.66 -28.01 -3.04
C GLY A 504 0.77 -27.97 -1.80
N LEU A 505 1.00 -28.82 -0.76
CA LEU A 505 0.20 -28.80 0.48
C LEU A 505 1.06 -28.33 1.66
N TYR A 506 0.63 -27.28 2.34
CA TYR A 506 1.35 -26.64 3.45
C TYR A 506 0.47 -26.50 4.67
N LEU A 507 1.02 -26.86 5.83
CA LEU A 507 0.49 -26.55 7.14
C LEU A 507 1.26 -25.35 7.69
N SER A 508 0.57 -24.29 8.05
CA SER A 508 1.18 -23.07 8.55
C SER A 508 0.43 -22.55 9.77
N GLY A 509 1.15 -21.95 10.70
CA GLY A 509 0.57 -21.34 11.88
C GLY A 509 1.37 -20.13 12.34
N ASN A 510 0.70 -19.22 13.03
CA ASN A 510 1.32 -18.09 13.68
C ASN A 510 0.63 -17.76 15.00
N ALA A 511 1.40 -17.18 15.91
CA ALA A 511 0.92 -16.63 17.18
C ALA A 511 1.70 -15.35 17.48
N GLY A 512 1.02 -14.33 17.99
CA GLY A 512 1.69 -13.07 18.34
C GLY A 512 0.86 -12.15 19.19
N LEU A 513 1.53 -11.29 19.93
CA LEU A 513 0.95 -10.22 20.71
C LEU A 513 1.29 -8.88 20.04
N TYR A 514 0.28 -8.06 19.78
CA TYR A 514 0.41 -6.81 19.06
C TYR A 514 -0.09 -5.65 19.88
N TYR A 515 0.56 -4.51 19.74
CA TYR A 515 0.22 -3.28 20.45
C TYR A 515 -0.02 -2.13 19.49
N GLN A 516 -0.99 -1.30 19.84
CA GLN A 516 -1.31 -0.08 19.10
C GLN A 516 -1.59 1.07 20.06
N LEU A 517 -1.09 2.24 19.70
CA LEU A 517 -1.43 3.49 20.38
C LEU A 517 -2.90 3.84 20.14
N PRO A 518 -3.67 4.21 21.18
CA PRO A 518 -5.01 4.77 20.98
C PRO A 518 -5.00 5.99 20.05
N PRO A 519 -6.09 6.26 19.30
CA PRO A 519 -6.18 7.41 18.42
C PRO A 519 -5.89 8.73 19.15
N TYR A 520 -5.25 9.67 18.47
CA TYR A 520 -4.90 10.99 19.05
C TYR A 520 -6.11 11.78 19.52
N THR A 521 -7.26 11.58 18.89
CA THR A 521 -8.54 12.16 19.33
C THR A 521 -8.89 11.75 20.77
N GLY A 522 -8.62 10.50 21.13
CA GLY A 522 -8.79 10.00 22.49
C GLY A 522 -7.69 10.48 23.45
N LEU A 523 -6.41 10.35 23.03
CA LEU A 523 -5.27 10.77 23.86
C LEU A 523 -5.27 12.28 24.12
N GLY A 524 -5.62 13.06 23.11
CA GLY A 524 -5.66 14.53 23.18
C GLY A 524 -6.88 15.11 23.89
N PHE A 525 -7.82 14.28 24.38
CA PHE A 525 -9.05 14.76 24.97
C PHE A 525 -8.81 15.38 26.37
N LYS A 526 -9.33 16.61 26.53
CA LYS A 526 -9.28 17.38 27.79
C LYS A 526 -10.70 17.71 28.24
N ASP A 527 -10.89 17.85 29.53
CA ASP A 527 -12.14 18.37 30.12
C ASP A 527 -12.27 19.90 29.98
N ASN A 528 -13.39 20.44 30.46
CA ASN A 528 -13.67 21.87 30.43
C ASN A 528 -12.68 22.72 31.26
N ASN A 529 -11.93 22.10 32.17
CA ASN A 529 -10.91 22.75 32.98
C ASN A 529 -9.51 22.66 32.32
N GLY A 530 -9.40 22.05 31.14
CA GLY A 530 -8.14 21.84 30.41
C GLY A 530 -7.30 20.68 30.93
N ALA A 531 -7.83 19.83 31.81
CA ALA A 531 -7.13 18.65 32.33
C ALA A 531 -7.24 17.47 31.35
N TRP A 532 -6.19 16.69 31.24
CA TRP A 532 -6.16 15.48 30.45
C TRP A 532 -7.06 14.39 31.04
N VAL A 533 -8.16 14.05 30.39
CA VAL A 533 -9.10 13.02 30.86
C VAL A 533 -8.52 11.63 30.71
N ASN A 534 -7.78 11.39 29.63
CA ASN A 534 -7.33 10.07 29.23
C ASN A 534 -5.84 9.80 29.52
N LYS A 535 -5.24 10.48 30.49
CA LYS A 535 -3.82 10.36 30.85
C LYS A 535 -3.43 8.97 31.40
N TYR A 536 -4.41 8.18 31.83
CA TYR A 536 -4.25 6.81 32.33
C TYR A 536 -4.24 5.74 31.23
N LEU A 537 -4.58 6.09 29.99
CA LEU A 537 -4.61 5.12 28.89
C LEU A 537 -3.25 4.46 28.68
N ARG A 538 -3.32 3.22 28.23
CA ARG A 538 -2.18 2.39 27.83
C ARG A 538 -2.29 2.05 26.36
N TYR A 539 -1.27 1.43 25.79
CA TYR A 539 -1.39 0.80 24.49
C TYR A 539 -2.54 -0.21 24.49
N MET A 540 -3.33 -0.19 23.43
CA MET A 540 -4.27 -1.28 23.14
C MET A 540 -3.47 -2.51 22.74
N SER A 541 -3.96 -3.71 23.07
CA SER A 541 -3.28 -4.95 22.74
C SER A 541 -4.24 -5.98 22.18
N VAL A 542 -3.74 -6.86 21.32
CA VAL A 542 -4.45 -8.00 20.76
C VAL A 542 -3.54 -9.21 20.68
N SER A 543 -4.01 -10.37 21.12
CA SER A 543 -3.39 -11.66 20.82
C SER A 543 -4.02 -12.21 19.54
N GLN A 544 -3.20 -12.63 18.60
CA GLN A 544 -3.63 -13.23 17.34
C GLN A 544 -2.99 -14.59 17.17
N GLU A 545 -3.81 -15.56 16.88
CA GLU A 545 -3.40 -16.93 16.59
C GLU A 545 -4.09 -17.39 15.33
N SER A 546 -3.35 -18.02 14.43
CA SER A 546 -3.93 -18.55 13.18
C SER A 546 -3.27 -19.88 12.83
N LEU A 547 -4.08 -20.80 12.34
CA LEU A 547 -3.66 -22.07 11.76
C LEU A 547 -4.27 -22.17 10.36
N GLY A 548 -3.49 -22.52 9.38
CA GLY A 548 -3.94 -22.62 8.01
C GLY A 548 -3.39 -23.85 7.30
N LEU A 549 -4.23 -24.45 6.47
CA LEU A 549 -3.85 -25.46 5.51
C LEU A 549 -4.01 -24.86 4.12
N SER A 550 -2.91 -24.73 3.39
CA SER A 550 -2.88 -24.15 2.04
C SER A 550 -2.56 -25.23 1.02
N TRP A 551 -3.48 -25.42 0.07
CA TRP A 551 -3.28 -26.36 -1.02
C TRP A 551 -3.16 -25.61 -2.35
N HIS A 552 -2.04 -25.85 -3.04
CA HIS A 552 -1.74 -25.31 -4.35
C HIS A 552 -1.61 -26.48 -5.32
N PRO A 553 -2.72 -26.92 -5.98
CA PRO A 553 -2.63 -27.99 -6.96
C PRO A 553 -1.68 -27.57 -8.07
N GLY A 554 -0.78 -28.47 -8.46
CA GLY A 554 0.07 -28.26 -9.62
C GLY A 554 -0.84 -28.00 -10.83
N LEU A 555 -0.73 -26.82 -11.44
CA LEU A 555 -1.37 -26.56 -12.73
C LEU A 555 -0.67 -27.44 -13.77
N SER A 556 -1.16 -28.67 -13.96
CA SER A 556 -0.93 -29.36 -15.22
C SER A 556 -1.64 -28.52 -16.29
N LEU A 557 -0.88 -27.93 -17.19
CA LEU A 557 -1.41 -27.37 -18.44
C LEU A 557 -2.09 -28.51 -19.17
N ILE A 558 -3.40 -28.64 -19.03
CA ILE A 558 -4.20 -29.44 -19.95
C ILE A 558 -4.16 -28.67 -21.27
N HIS A 559 -3.31 -29.11 -22.18
CA HIS A 559 -3.40 -28.75 -23.58
C HIS A 559 -4.70 -29.36 -24.09
N ILE A 560 -5.74 -28.54 -24.22
CA ILE A 560 -6.89 -28.86 -25.06
C ILE A 560 -6.48 -28.43 -26.47
N SER A 561 -6.09 -29.42 -27.26
CA SER A 561 -5.90 -29.29 -28.72
C SER A 561 -7.23 -29.08 -29.43
#